data_35baa63aa87906e33c0842932c1b445c
#
_entry.id   35baa63aa87906e33c0842932c1b445c
#
_cell.length_a   1.000
_cell.length_b   1.000
_cell.length_c   1.000
_cell.angle_alpha   90.00
_cell.angle_beta   90.00
_cell.angle_gamma   90.00
#
_symmetry.space_group_name_H-M   'P 1'
#
loop_
_entity.id
_entity.type
_entity.pdbx_description
1 polymer ?
#
loop_
_entity_poly.entity_id
_entity_poly.type
_entity_poly.pdbx_seq_one_letter_code
_entity_poly.pdbx_strand_id
1 'polypeptide(L)'
;VRDYISGMVILGEDQYRVGELVKINGYEGYVEEVGLRLTKLRDFDGSLHIIQNGNISVVTNQARHPMMVKTEIYVDKTLDPERVNMALERALERINGEGYKKEVVTKFINQGICNMTDFDAVYSLYGFVKPETQWRMDRIIREIAIEELLKDGLVRERTLGERS
;
A
#
# COMPACT_ATOMS: atom_id res chain seq x y z
N VAL A 1 -20.20 -28.77 14.15
CA VAL A 1 -20.86 -28.90 12.83
C VAL A 1 -20.71 -27.62 11.99
N ARG A 2 -21.00 -26.47 12.57
CA ARG A 2 -20.91 -25.16 11.88
C ARG A 2 -19.52 -24.88 11.31
N ASP A 3 -18.48 -25.12 12.08
CA ASP A 3 -17.09 -24.86 11.63
C ASP A 3 -16.70 -25.75 10.45
N TYR A 4 -17.12 -27.02 10.45
CA TYR A 4 -16.84 -27.97 9.38
C TYR A 4 -17.58 -27.61 8.08
N ILE A 5 -18.84 -27.21 8.18
CA ILE A 5 -19.63 -26.74 7.03
C ILE A 5 -18.98 -25.49 6.44
N SER A 6 -18.63 -24.51 7.27
CA SER A 6 -17.94 -23.31 6.84
C SER A 6 -16.60 -23.63 6.18
N GLY A 7 -15.84 -24.57 6.72
CA GLY A 7 -14.58 -25.01 6.13
C GLY A 7 -14.76 -25.64 4.76
N MET A 8 -15.78 -26.46 4.57
CA MET A 8 -16.09 -27.04 3.26
C MET A 8 -16.47 -25.95 2.24
N VAL A 9 -17.24 -24.97 2.65
CA VAL A 9 -17.61 -23.83 1.78
C VAL A 9 -16.37 -23.02 1.40
N ILE A 10 -15.51 -22.68 2.37
CA ILE A 10 -14.27 -21.93 2.14
C ILE A 10 -13.38 -22.66 1.12
N LEU A 11 -13.20 -23.96 1.29
CA LEU A 11 -12.38 -24.76 0.39
C LEU A 11 -13.05 -24.94 -0.99
N GLY A 12 -14.35 -25.13 -1.01
CA GLY A 12 -15.12 -25.32 -2.25
C GLY A 12 -15.22 -24.05 -3.09
N GLU A 13 -15.36 -22.91 -2.46
CA GLU A 13 -15.42 -21.59 -3.14
C GLU A 13 -14.04 -20.98 -3.40
N ASP A 14 -12.98 -21.60 -2.90
CA ASP A 14 -11.62 -21.13 -3.09
C ASP A 14 -11.45 -19.65 -2.69
N GLN A 15 -11.96 -19.29 -1.51
CA GLN A 15 -11.92 -17.91 -1.03
C GLN A 15 -10.51 -17.43 -0.75
N TYR A 16 -9.64 -18.32 -0.24
CA TYR A 16 -8.22 -18.07 -0.03
C TYR A 16 -7.45 -19.39 -0.01
N ARG A 17 -6.15 -19.30 -0.25
CA ARG A 17 -5.22 -20.45 -0.28
C ARG A 17 -4.04 -20.22 0.63
N VAL A 18 -3.39 -21.34 1.03
CA VAL A 18 -2.13 -21.28 1.76
C VAL A 18 -1.10 -20.43 1.00
N GLY A 19 -0.42 -19.55 1.72
CA GLY A 19 0.56 -18.61 1.17
C GLY A 19 0.00 -17.25 0.76
N GLU A 20 -1.30 -17.11 0.66
CA GLU A 20 -1.94 -15.84 0.31
C GLU A 20 -2.02 -14.89 1.51
N LEU A 21 -1.86 -13.60 1.26
CA LEU A 21 -2.07 -12.56 2.24
C LEU A 21 -3.56 -12.21 2.30
N VAL A 22 -4.15 -12.36 3.46
CA VAL A 22 -5.57 -12.09 3.67
C VAL A 22 -5.80 -11.34 4.98
N LYS A 23 -6.96 -10.74 5.08
CA LYS A 23 -7.49 -10.21 6.32
C LYS A 23 -8.81 -10.91 6.62
N ILE A 24 -8.92 -11.54 7.77
CA ILE A 24 -10.11 -12.27 8.23
C ILE A 24 -10.57 -11.66 9.54
N ASN A 25 -11.79 -11.15 9.61
CA ASN A 25 -12.36 -10.52 10.80
C ASN A 25 -11.44 -9.43 11.40
N GLY A 26 -10.70 -8.71 10.55
CA GLY A 26 -9.75 -7.69 10.98
C GLY A 26 -8.35 -8.19 11.31
N TYR A 27 -8.12 -9.50 11.37
CA TYR A 27 -6.80 -10.09 11.55
C TYR A 27 -6.11 -10.30 10.20
N GLU A 28 -4.90 -9.77 10.06
CA GLU A 28 -4.14 -9.83 8.81
C GLU A 28 -2.98 -10.81 8.94
N GLY A 29 -2.72 -11.54 7.87
CA GLY A 29 -1.57 -12.43 7.80
C GLY A 29 -1.57 -13.32 6.57
N TYR A 30 -0.46 -14.06 6.43
CA TYR A 30 -0.34 -15.10 5.42
C TYR A 30 -1.07 -16.35 5.88
N VAL A 31 -1.85 -16.94 5.00
CA VAL A 31 -2.54 -18.21 5.28
C VAL A 31 -1.51 -19.33 5.42
N GLU A 32 -1.40 -19.89 6.62
CA GLU A 32 -0.55 -21.06 6.90
C GLU A 32 -1.29 -22.38 6.73
N GLU A 33 -2.56 -22.40 7.11
CA GLU A 33 -3.39 -23.60 7.07
C GLU A 33 -4.85 -23.24 6.80
N VAL A 34 -5.47 -23.98 5.93
CA VAL A 34 -6.92 -23.98 5.69
C VAL A 34 -7.43 -25.37 6.00
N GLY A 35 -7.86 -25.59 7.24
CA GLY A 35 -8.46 -26.83 7.67
C GLY A 35 -9.98 -26.81 7.55
N LEU A 36 -10.61 -27.96 7.77
CA LEU A 36 -12.08 -28.03 7.80
C LEU A 36 -12.68 -27.24 8.97
N ARG A 37 -11.99 -27.17 10.10
CA ARG A 37 -12.49 -26.51 11.29
C ARG A 37 -11.82 -25.16 11.56
N LEU A 38 -10.52 -25.07 11.31
CA LEU A 38 -9.70 -23.90 11.65
C LEU A 38 -8.99 -23.35 10.43
N THR A 39 -8.83 -22.03 10.41
CA THR A 39 -7.91 -21.31 9.53
C THR A 39 -6.82 -20.69 10.36
N LYS A 40 -5.56 -20.80 9.95
CA LYS A 40 -4.41 -20.21 10.63
C LYS A 40 -3.74 -19.17 9.77
N LEU A 41 -3.56 -17.97 10.34
CA LEU A 41 -2.87 -16.85 9.71
C LEU A 41 -1.59 -16.52 10.47
N ARG A 42 -0.48 -16.39 9.75
CA ARG A 42 0.77 -15.88 10.30
C ARG A 42 0.86 -14.39 10.05
N ASP A 43 0.78 -13.60 11.13
CA ASP A 43 0.92 -12.15 11.06
C ASP A 43 2.38 -11.73 10.76
N PHE A 44 2.58 -10.49 10.34
CA PHE A 44 3.90 -9.92 10.03
C PHE A 44 4.84 -9.89 11.25
N ASP A 45 4.31 -9.80 12.45
CA ASP A 45 5.08 -9.82 13.70
C ASP A 45 5.44 -11.24 14.16
N GLY A 46 5.02 -12.26 13.42
CA GLY A 46 5.23 -13.67 13.76
C GLY A 46 4.11 -14.31 14.57
N SER A 47 3.10 -13.55 14.99
CA SER A 47 1.94 -14.08 15.72
C SER A 47 1.12 -15.01 14.84
N LEU A 48 0.56 -16.06 15.43
CA LEU A 48 -0.34 -16.97 14.77
C LEU A 48 -1.78 -16.70 15.21
N HIS A 49 -2.60 -16.30 14.27
CA HIS A 49 -4.05 -16.15 14.48
C HIS A 49 -4.75 -17.46 14.11
N ILE A 50 -5.42 -18.05 15.08
CA ILE A 50 -6.18 -19.29 14.91
C ILE A 50 -7.66 -18.93 14.95
N ILE A 51 -8.35 -19.11 13.81
CA ILE A 51 -9.73 -18.68 13.61
C ILE A 51 -10.61 -19.88 13.34
N GLN A 52 -11.67 -20.05 14.13
CA GLN A 52 -12.69 -21.07 13.88
C GLN A 52 -13.46 -20.67 12.62
N ASN A 53 -13.56 -21.57 11.65
CA ASN A 53 -14.18 -21.30 10.34
C ASN A 53 -15.62 -20.77 10.47
N GLY A 54 -16.36 -21.26 11.44
CA GLY A 54 -17.74 -20.83 11.70
C GLY A 54 -17.88 -19.36 12.19
N ASN A 55 -16.78 -18.76 12.64
CA ASN A 55 -16.74 -17.37 13.10
C ASN A 55 -16.25 -16.39 12.01
N ILE A 56 -15.90 -16.90 10.84
CA ILE A 56 -15.44 -16.06 9.73
C ILE A 56 -16.65 -15.35 9.11
N SER A 57 -16.66 -14.03 9.15
CA SER A 57 -17.72 -13.20 8.58
C SER A 57 -17.26 -12.42 7.36
N VAL A 58 -16.03 -11.88 7.38
CA VAL A 58 -15.49 -11.09 6.28
C VAL A 58 -14.08 -11.57 5.96
N VAL A 59 -13.84 -11.84 4.69
CA VAL A 59 -12.52 -12.17 4.15
C VAL A 59 -12.12 -11.10 3.14
N THR A 60 -10.97 -10.47 3.34
CA THR A 60 -10.36 -9.58 2.38
C THR A 60 -9.12 -10.28 1.81
N ASN A 61 -9.16 -10.68 0.54
CA ASN A 61 -8.02 -11.30 -0.12
C ASN A 61 -7.18 -10.21 -0.80
N GLN A 62 -5.93 -10.08 -0.38
CA GLN A 62 -4.99 -9.06 -0.88
C GLN A 62 -3.95 -9.64 -1.84
N ALA A 63 -4.13 -10.90 -2.28
CA ALA A 63 -3.12 -11.62 -3.03
C ALA A 63 -3.45 -11.82 -4.52
N ARG A 64 -4.68 -11.59 -4.94
CA ARG A 64 -5.17 -12.02 -6.27
C ARG A 64 -5.35 -10.90 -7.28
N HIS A 65 -5.37 -9.65 -6.82
CA HIS A 65 -5.62 -8.49 -7.67
C HIS A 65 -4.61 -7.38 -7.38
N PRO A 66 -4.37 -6.48 -8.34
CA PRO A 66 -3.51 -5.33 -8.12
C PRO A 66 -3.94 -4.53 -6.89
N MET A 67 -2.95 -4.04 -6.15
CA MET A 67 -3.15 -3.26 -4.94
C MET A 67 -2.85 -1.79 -5.21
N MET A 68 -3.69 -0.92 -4.65
CA MET A 68 -3.51 0.51 -4.75
C MET A 68 -2.30 0.95 -3.93
N VAL A 69 -1.50 1.86 -4.51
CA VAL A 69 -0.51 2.64 -3.79
C VAL A 69 -0.87 4.11 -3.95
N LYS A 70 -1.04 4.77 -2.83
CA LYS A 70 -1.26 6.22 -2.76
C LYS A 70 -0.17 6.79 -1.88
N THR A 71 0.86 7.37 -2.51
CA THR A 71 1.99 7.95 -1.80
C THR A 71 1.77 9.43 -1.61
N GLU A 72 1.68 9.88 -0.37
CA GLU A 72 1.53 11.27 -0.01
C GLU A 72 2.90 11.93 0.16
N ILE A 73 3.10 13.05 -0.53
CA ILE A 73 4.33 13.84 -0.50
C ILE A 73 4.02 15.18 0.15
N TYR A 74 4.67 15.44 1.27
CA TYR A 74 4.52 16.68 2.05
C TYR A 74 5.55 17.69 1.58
N VAL A 75 5.09 18.82 1.06
CA VAL A 75 5.92 19.89 0.53
C VAL A 75 5.49 21.21 1.17
N ASP A 76 6.44 22.09 1.49
CA ASP A 76 6.13 23.41 2.04
C ASP A 76 5.08 24.11 1.17
N LYS A 77 3.99 24.56 1.80
CA LYS A 77 2.84 25.16 1.10
C LYS A 77 3.14 26.48 0.39
N THR A 78 4.28 27.09 0.72
CA THR A 78 4.71 28.35 0.09
C THR A 78 5.45 28.14 -1.22
N LEU A 79 5.79 26.89 -1.58
CA LEU A 79 6.45 26.58 -2.83
C LEU A 79 5.46 26.66 -4.00
N ASP A 80 5.97 27.12 -5.14
CA ASP A 80 5.17 27.22 -6.38
C ASP A 80 4.68 25.83 -6.82
N PRO A 81 3.35 25.61 -6.88
CA PRO A 81 2.79 24.33 -7.30
C PRO A 81 3.22 23.88 -8.70
N GLU A 82 3.42 24.80 -9.65
CA GLU A 82 3.90 24.45 -10.99
C GLU A 82 5.28 23.80 -10.93
N ARG A 83 6.18 24.36 -10.14
CA ARG A 83 7.54 23.81 -9.97
C ARG A 83 7.51 22.45 -9.28
N VAL A 84 6.67 22.30 -8.25
CA VAL A 84 6.48 21.03 -7.55
C VAL A 84 5.94 19.98 -8.50
N ASN A 85 4.90 20.31 -9.27
CA ASN A 85 4.31 19.38 -10.23
C ASN A 85 5.30 18.96 -11.32
N MET A 86 6.16 19.86 -11.81
CA MET A 86 7.21 19.51 -12.77
C MET A 86 8.20 18.48 -12.21
N ALA A 87 8.61 18.65 -10.97
CA ALA A 87 9.50 17.68 -10.31
C ALA A 87 8.80 16.33 -10.11
N LEU A 88 7.54 16.34 -9.70
CA LEU A 88 6.75 15.11 -9.52
C LEU A 88 6.47 14.41 -10.86
N GLU A 89 6.29 15.14 -11.95
CA GLU A 89 6.17 14.53 -13.28
C GLU A 89 7.45 13.78 -13.70
N ARG A 90 8.63 14.35 -13.41
CA ARG A 90 9.90 13.64 -13.65
C ARG A 90 9.99 12.38 -12.78
N ALA A 91 9.53 12.46 -11.53
CA ALA A 91 9.46 11.30 -10.66
C ALA A 91 8.55 10.22 -11.25
N LEU A 92 7.39 10.60 -11.77
CA LEU A 92 6.46 9.68 -12.42
C LEU A 92 7.03 9.02 -13.67
N GLU A 93 7.79 9.75 -14.48
CA GLU A 93 8.49 9.15 -15.64
C GLU A 93 9.43 8.03 -15.19
N ARG A 94 10.13 8.21 -14.08
CA ARG A 94 10.99 7.17 -13.50
C ARG A 94 10.19 5.99 -12.97
N ILE A 95 9.11 6.25 -12.23
CA ILE A 95 8.24 5.23 -11.61
C ILE A 95 7.54 4.39 -12.68
N ASN A 96 7.05 5.03 -13.73
CA ASN A 96 6.35 4.36 -14.84
C ASN A 96 7.31 3.80 -15.90
N GLY A 97 8.60 3.93 -15.70
CA GLY A 97 9.64 3.49 -16.64
C GLY A 97 9.96 2.01 -16.54
N GLU A 98 10.92 1.57 -17.35
CA GLU A 98 11.32 0.16 -17.47
C GLU A 98 11.80 -0.46 -16.15
N GLY A 99 12.38 0.34 -15.23
CA GLY A 99 12.90 -0.16 -13.96
C GLY A 99 11.85 -0.80 -13.05
N TYR A 100 10.59 -0.40 -13.18
CA TYR A 100 9.48 -0.87 -12.33
C TYR A 100 8.34 -1.48 -13.13
N LYS A 101 8.61 -1.83 -14.37
CA LYS A 101 7.61 -2.41 -15.29
C LYS A 101 6.99 -3.71 -14.78
N LYS A 102 7.74 -4.46 -13.98
CA LYS A 102 7.25 -5.73 -13.41
C LYS A 102 6.26 -5.50 -12.27
N GLU A 103 6.42 -4.43 -11.52
CA GLU A 103 5.60 -4.12 -10.35
C GLU A 103 4.37 -3.28 -10.69
N VAL A 104 4.51 -2.28 -11.55
CA VAL A 104 3.43 -1.34 -11.89
C VAL A 104 2.43 -1.97 -12.83
N VAL A 105 1.17 -2.03 -12.41
CA VAL A 105 0.05 -2.54 -13.22
C VAL A 105 -0.70 -1.39 -13.88
N THR A 106 -1.13 -0.39 -13.10
CA THR A 106 -1.71 0.84 -13.62
C THR A 106 -0.74 1.97 -13.37
N LYS A 107 -0.44 2.74 -14.42
CA LYS A 107 0.50 3.86 -14.34
C LYS A 107 0.16 4.82 -13.22
N PHE A 108 1.18 5.24 -12.52
CA PHE A 108 1.06 6.25 -11.48
C PHE A 108 0.78 7.62 -12.10
N ILE A 109 -0.10 8.36 -11.45
CA ILE A 109 -0.46 9.73 -11.80
C ILE A 109 -0.26 10.65 -10.61
N ASN A 110 -0.07 11.92 -10.88
CA ASN A 110 -0.09 12.97 -9.87
C ASN A 110 -1.53 13.48 -9.72
N GLN A 111 -2.12 13.25 -8.55
CA GLN A 111 -3.47 13.73 -8.24
C GLN A 111 -3.47 15.22 -7.80
N GLY A 112 -2.29 15.83 -7.67
CA GLY A 112 -2.17 17.19 -7.22
C GLY A 112 -2.24 17.33 -5.71
N ILE A 113 -2.59 18.51 -5.24
CA ILE A 113 -2.74 18.81 -3.81
C ILE A 113 -4.04 18.19 -3.30
N CYS A 114 -3.93 17.14 -2.50
CA CYS A 114 -5.07 16.41 -1.94
C CYS A 114 -5.43 16.84 -0.53
N ASN A 115 -4.51 17.50 0.15
CA ASN A 115 -4.71 17.99 1.51
C ASN A 115 -3.72 19.13 1.81
N MET A 116 -4.01 19.87 2.87
CA MET A 116 -3.16 20.95 3.39
C MET A 116 -3.03 20.80 4.90
N THR A 117 -1.83 21.02 5.41
CA THR A 117 -1.56 21.16 6.83
C THR A 117 -1.20 22.63 7.13
N ASP A 118 -0.86 22.94 8.39
CA ASP A 118 -0.45 24.29 8.75
C ASP A 118 0.81 24.74 7.97
N PHE A 119 1.69 23.82 7.61
CA PHE A 119 2.98 24.11 6.96
C PHE A 119 3.11 23.53 5.57
N ASP A 120 2.38 22.46 5.24
CA ASP A 120 2.60 21.70 4.03
C ASP A 120 1.37 21.65 3.13
N ALA A 121 1.62 21.57 1.83
CA ALA A 121 0.69 21.06 0.84
C ALA A 121 1.00 19.56 0.64
N VAL A 122 -0.03 18.73 0.61
CA VAL A 122 0.11 17.29 0.48
C VAL A 122 -0.26 16.87 -0.94
N TYR A 123 0.74 16.46 -1.71
CA TYR A 123 0.57 15.92 -3.06
C TYR A 123 0.42 14.41 -2.98
N SER A 124 -0.37 13.83 -3.87
CA SER A 124 -0.58 12.39 -3.92
C SER A 124 -0.18 11.81 -5.27
N LEU A 125 0.68 10.79 -5.23
CA LEU A 125 1.00 9.96 -6.38
C LEU A 125 0.25 8.64 -6.23
N TYR A 126 -0.51 8.25 -7.25
CA TYR A 126 -1.50 7.20 -7.17
C TYR A 126 -1.38 6.23 -8.34
N GLY A 127 -1.44 4.95 -8.05
CA GLY A 127 -1.43 3.89 -9.05
C GLY A 127 -1.71 2.52 -8.44
N PHE A 128 -1.60 1.48 -9.26
CA PHE A 128 -1.80 0.10 -8.82
C PHE A 128 -0.56 -0.72 -9.15
N VAL A 129 -0.22 -1.60 -8.22
CA VAL A 129 0.95 -2.48 -8.32
C VAL A 129 0.54 -3.94 -8.10
N LYS A 130 1.42 -4.86 -8.45
CA LYS A 130 1.22 -6.28 -8.14
C LYS A 130 1.08 -6.49 -6.63
N PRO A 131 0.23 -7.46 -6.22
CA PRO A 131 0.06 -7.78 -4.81
C PRO A 131 1.39 -8.03 -4.10
N GLU A 132 1.47 -7.64 -2.85
CA GLU A 132 2.62 -7.75 -1.95
C GLU A 132 3.78 -6.80 -2.26
N THR A 133 3.77 -6.08 -3.39
CA THR A 133 4.79 -5.07 -3.71
C THR A 133 4.40 -3.66 -3.27
N GLN A 134 3.17 -3.46 -2.77
CA GLN A 134 2.64 -2.13 -2.46
C GLN A 134 3.45 -1.38 -1.41
N TRP A 135 3.93 -2.04 -0.36
CA TRP A 135 4.72 -1.38 0.69
C TRP A 135 6.10 -0.96 0.20
N ARG A 136 6.76 -1.84 -0.54
CA ARG A 136 8.06 -1.55 -1.14
C ARG A 136 7.94 -0.41 -2.16
N MET A 137 6.93 -0.46 -3.01
CA MET A 137 6.71 0.58 -4.02
C MET A 137 6.36 1.92 -3.39
N ASP A 138 5.57 1.96 -2.31
CA ASP A 138 5.30 3.19 -1.59
C ASP A 138 6.58 3.87 -1.08
N ARG A 139 7.50 3.09 -0.51
CA ARG A 139 8.80 3.60 -0.06
C ARG A 139 9.65 4.10 -1.23
N ILE A 140 9.72 3.35 -2.32
CA ILE A 140 10.50 3.71 -3.52
C ILE A 140 9.95 5.00 -4.14
N ILE A 141 8.64 5.11 -4.29
CA ILE A 141 7.97 6.28 -4.86
C ILE A 141 8.27 7.53 -4.04
N ARG A 142 8.20 7.40 -2.72
CA ARG A 142 8.53 8.52 -1.81
C ARG A 142 9.97 8.96 -1.98
N GLU A 143 10.91 8.02 -2.05
CA GLU A 143 12.32 8.31 -2.25
C GLU A 143 12.58 8.99 -3.60
N ILE A 144 12.02 8.46 -4.68
CA ILE A 144 12.15 9.05 -6.03
C ILE A 144 11.58 10.47 -6.06
N ALA A 145 10.42 10.67 -5.47
CA ALA A 145 9.78 11.98 -5.41
C ALA A 145 10.66 13.00 -4.67
N ILE A 146 11.23 12.62 -3.54
CA ILE A 146 12.13 13.48 -2.77
C ILE A 146 13.42 13.78 -3.56
N GLU A 147 13.98 12.80 -4.24
CA GLU A 147 15.18 13.02 -5.07
C GLU A 147 14.91 14.07 -6.16
N GLU A 148 13.78 13.99 -6.85
CA GLU A 148 13.43 14.95 -7.90
C GLU A 148 13.12 16.34 -7.34
N LEU A 149 12.46 16.42 -6.18
CA LEU A 149 12.23 17.69 -5.51
C LEU A 149 13.54 18.37 -5.06
N LEU A 150 14.49 17.58 -4.54
CA LEU A 150 15.81 18.07 -4.13
C LEU A 150 16.61 18.63 -5.31
N LYS A 151 16.53 18.03 -6.51
CA LYS A 151 17.20 18.55 -7.71
C LYS A 151 16.79 19.98 -8.04
N ASP A 152 15.55 20.34 -7.76
CA ASP A 152 15.00 21.67 -8.02
C ASP A 152 15.05 22.61 -6.80
N GLY A 153 15.67 22.16 -5.71
CA GLY A 153 15.76 22.93 -4.46
C GLY A 153 14.43 23.13 -3.75
N LEU A 154 13.46 22.22 -3.98
CA LEU A 154 12.09 22.32 -3.45
C LEU A 154 11.86 21.66 -2.10
N VAL A 155 12.88 21.12 -1.48
CA VAL A 155 12.84 20.62 -0.11
C VAL A 155 13.52 21.63 0.79
N ARG A 156 12.75 22.20 1.72
CA ARG A 156 13.26 23.19 2.68
C ARG A 156 13.80 22.48 3.91
N GLU A 157 15.03 22.78 4.29
CA GLU A 157 15.53 22.41 5.61
C GLU A 157 14.81 23.26 6.67
N ARG A 158 14.05 22.58 7.53
CA ARG A 158 13.47 23.22 8.70
C ARG A 158 14.50 23.30 9.81
N THR A 159 14.78 24.47 10.30
CA THR A 159 15.60 24.66 11.49
C THR A 159 14.87 24.14 12.73
N LEU A 160 15.62 23.72 13.76
CA LEU A 160 15.07 23.15 14.99
C LEU A 160 14.02 24.04 15.69
N GLY A 161 14.03 25.37 15.44
CA GLY A 161 13.07 26.35 16.00
C GLY A 161 11.71 26.38 15.28
N GLU A 162 11.56 25.73 14.13
CA GLU A 162 10.32 25.70 13.33
C GLU A 162 9.46 24.45 13.60
N ARG A 163 9.85 23.63 14.57
CA ARG A 163 9.19 22.35 14.91
C ARG A 163 8.16 22.46 16.04
N SER A 164 7.69 23.65 16.36
CA SER A 164 6.68 23.85 17.41
C SER A 164 5.27 23.94 16.82
#